data_8852e0cbbd7aabb74745c896991c590c
#
_entry.id   8852e0cbbd7aabb74745c896991c590c
#
_cell.length_a   1.000
_cell.length_b   1.000
_cell.length_c   1.000
_cell.angle_alpha   90.00
_cell.angle_beta   90.00
_cell.angle_gamma   90.00
#
_symmetry.space_group_name_H-M   'P 1'
#
loop_
_entity.id
_entity.type
_entity.pdbx_description
1 polymer ?
#
loop_
_entity_poly.entity_id
_entity_poly.type
_entity_poly.pdbx_seq_one_letter_code
_entity_poly.pdbx_strand_id
1 'polypeptide(L)'
;MQRILSFIALSVLCLALLLAAGCSSKKRSAAIPRPEGKLAVAGFTNPTQNWQILAGYLEEENNPVPDGTIEALDSVLLDTLQRHQVFDYITPAAVAQCEEVVVFEESGLPKVSAWKYWLGVGKCIQTDFLLVPQVTHWRERVGSTSGVESPASVALDFYLIDVKNERMTRSRYEETQESLIENLLEARKFAARGGQWVTATRLASDGIEEKLMELGL
;
A
#
# COMPACT_ATOMS: atom_id res chain seq x y z
N MET A 1 -62.17 6.28 8.72
CA MET A 1 -61.28 5.10 8.71
C MET A 1 -60.48 4.98 7.41
N GLN A 2 -61.10 5.08 6.25
CA GLN A 2 -60.43 4.90 4.94
C GLN A 2 -59.26 5.89 4.65
N ARG A 3 -59.34 7.15 5.08
CA ARG A 3 -58.29 8.15 4.91
C ARG A 3 -57.03 7.88 5.76
N ILE A 4 -57.22 7.34 6.96
CA ILE A 4 -56.13 7.02 7.87
C ILE A 4 -55.33 5.81 7.34
N LEU A 5 -55.99 4.80 6.80
CA LEU A 5 -55.36 3.64 6.14
C LEU A 5 -54.53 4.06 4.92
N SER A 6 -55.03 5.05 4.11
CA SER A 6 -54.24 5.54 2.97
C SER A 6 -52.96 6.28 3.39
N PHE A 7 -52.97 7.05 4.49
CA PHE A 7 -51.77 7.73 4.99
C PHE A 7 -50.73 6.74 5.54
N ILE A 8 -51.20 5.69 6.21
CA ILE A 8 -50.30 4.64 6.72
C ILE A 8 -49.65 3.85 5.55
N ALA A 9 -50.42 3.50 4.54
CA ALA A 9 -49.93 2.81 3.35
C ALA A 9 -48.89 3.67 2.57
N LEU A 10 -49.12 4.98 2.45
CA LEU A 10 -48.21 5.91 1.78
C LEU A 10 -46.92 6.09 2.55
N SER A 11 -46.97 6.18 3.89
CA SER A 11 -45.75 6.30 4.72
C SER A 11 -44.89 5.03 4.72
N VAL A 12 -45.51 3.84 4.71
CA VAL A 12 -44.80 2.56 4.60
C VAL A 12 -44.13 2.43 3.22
N LEU A 13 -44.80 2.88 2.15
CA LEU A 13 -44.26 2.85 0.80
C LEU A 13 -43.06 3.80 0.66
N CYS A 14 -43.12 5.01 1.24
CA CYS A 14 -42.00 5.94 1.26
C CYS A 14 -40.81 5.40 2.07
N LEU A 15 -41.02 4.75 3.20
CA LEU A 15 -40.01 4.14 4.01
C LEU A 15 -39.30 2.97 3.28
N ALA A 16 -40.08 2.17 2.55
CA ALA A 16 -39.56 1.07 1.73
C ALA A 16 -38.70 1.57 0.56
N LEU A 17 -39.06 2.68 -0.07
CA LEU A 17 -38.27 3.30 -1.14
C LEU A 17 -37.00 3.93 -0.65
N LEU A 18 -36.94 4.46 0.57
CA LEU A 18 -35.72 5.00 1.19
C LEU A 18 -34.72 3.89 1.55
N LEU A 19 -35.18 2.70 1.91
CA LEU A 19 -34.34 1.54 2.19
C LEU A 19 -33.75 0.90 0.92
N ALA A 20 -34.40 1.04 -0.23
CA ALA A 20 -33.91 0.52 -1.51
C ALA A 20 -32.79 1.38 -2.15
N ALA A 21 -32.66 2.65 -1.77
CA ALA A 21 -31.65 3.57 -2.32
C ALA A 21 -30.25 3.41 -1.68
N GLY A 22 -30.10 2.53 -0.67
CA GLY A 22 -28.88 2.40 0.15
C GLY A 22 -27.78 1.49 -0.40
N CYS A 23 -27.92 0.83 -1.54
CA CYS A 23 -26.86 -0.01 -2.10
C CYS A 23 -25.99 0.75 -3.11
N SER A 24 -25.21 1.73 -2.64
CA SER A 24 -24.04 2.20 -3.38
C SER A 24 -22.96 1.11 -3.31
N SER A 25 -22.95 0.21 -4.29
CA SER A 25 -21.81 -0.67 -4.49
C SER A 25 -20.61 0.20 -4.81
N LYS A 26 -19.63 0.27 -3.88
CA LYS A 26 -18.31 0.82 -4.14
C LYS A 26 -17.81 0.11 -5.41
N LYS A 27 -17.77 0.81 -6.55
CA LYS A 27 -17.15 0.28 -7.78
C LYS A 27 -15.77 -0.18 -7.35
N ARG A 28 -15.52 -1.49 -7.32
CA ARG A 28 -14.16 -1.99 -7.30
C ARG A 28 -13.47 -1.30 -8.47
N SER A 29 -12.42 -0.53 -8.18
CA SER A 29 -11.53 -0.06 -9.23
C SER A 29 -11.19 -1.29 -10.06
N ALA A 30 -11.39 -1.22 -11.37
CA ALA A 30 -11.00 -2.33 -12.24
C ALA A 30 -9.53 -2.59 -11.95
N ALA A 31 -9.20 -3.82 -11.55
CA ALA A 31 -7.82 -4.21 -11.32
C ALA A 31 -7.02 -3.85 -12.57
N ILE A 32 -5.89 -3.20 -12.39
CA ILE A 32 -4.96 -2.94 -13.49
C ILE A 32 -4.55 -4.32 -14.02
N PRO A 33 -4.66 -4.59 -15.34
CA PRO A 33 -4.20 -5.86 -15.85
C PRO A 33 -2.72 -6.05 -15.54
N ARG A 34 -2.33 -7.30 -15.25
CA ARG A 34 -0.92 -7.65 -14.99
C ARG A 34 -0.05 -7.06 -16.10
N PRO A 35 1.05 -6.38 -15.77
CA PRO A 35 1.97 -5.86 -16.76
C PRO A 35 2.53 -7.01 -17.61
N GLU A 36 2.42 -6.89 -18.93
CA GLU A 36 2.98 -7.85 -19.88
C GLU A 36 4.44 -7.49 -20.14
N GLY A 37 5.36 -8.27 -19.61
CA GLY A 37 6.80 -8.06 -19.77
C GLY A 37 7.59 -8.56 -18.57
N LYS A 38 8.90 -8.38 -18.64
CA LYS A 38 9.83 -8.78 -17.60
C LYS A 38 9.68 -7.87 -16.40
N LEU A 39 9.34 -8.44 -15.24
CA LEU A 39 9.20 -7.75 -13.96
C LEU A 39 10.50 -7.91 -13.13
N ALA A 40 10.95 -6.84 -12.50
CA ALA A 40 11.91 -6.89 -11.42
C ALA A 40 11.26 -6.35 -10.13
N VAL A 41 11.64 -6.90 -9.00
CA VAL A 41 11.12 -6.52 -7.68
C VAL A 41 12.30 -6.06 -6.83
N ALA A 42 12.30 -4.79 -6.43
CA ALA A 42 13.25 -4.27 -5.45
C ALA A 42 12.84 -4.67 -4.03
N GLY A 43 13.78 -4.71 -3.12
CA GLY A 43 13.50 -4.78 -1.69
C GLY A 43 12.82 -3.51 -1.19
N PHE A 44 12.18 -3.59 -0.02
CA PHE A 44 11.64 -2.42 0.66
C PHE A 44 12.76 -1.44 1.01
N THR A 45 12.49 -0.15 0.83
CA THR A 45 13.37 0.92 1.28
C THR A 45 12.66 1.81 2.29
N ASN A 46 13.41 2.41 3.21
CA ASN A 46 12.92 3.44 4.13
C ASN A 46 13.62 4.76 3.79
N PRO A 47 13.03 5.63 2.96
CA PRO A 47 13.57 6.94 2.67
C PRO A 47 13.67 7.80 3.94
N THR A 48 14.84 8.35 4.21
CA THR A 48 15.09 9.26 5.33
C THR A 48 15.24 10.72 4.89
N GLN A 49 15.31 10.94 3.58
CA GLN A 49 15.46 12.26 2.97
C GLN A 49 14.55 12.40 1.75
N ASN A 50 14.07 13.63 1.51
CA ASN A 50 13.11 13.90 0.43
C ASN A 50 13.61 13.55 -0.97
N TRP A 51 14.93 13.53 -1.22
CA TRP A 51 15.48 13.13 -2.51
C TRP A 51 15.43 11.61 -2.75
N GLN A 52 15.20 10.80 -1.71
CA GLN A 52 15.07 9.33 -1.79
C GLN A 52 13.64 8.87 -2.09
N ILE A 53 12.66 9.75 -1.91
CA ILE A 53 11.27 9.42 -2.16
C ILE A 53 10.93 9.62 -3.64
N LEU A 54 10.23 8.66 -4.23
CA LEU A 54 9.86 8.70 -5.64
C LEU A 54 8.76 9.71 -5.95
N ALA A 55 7.81 9.89 -5.03
CA ALA A 55 6.77 10.91 -5.16
C ALA A 55 6.25 11.35 -3.80
N GLY A 56 5.98 12.66 -3.65
CA GLY A 56 5.54 13.27 -2.39
C GLY A 56 6.70 13.84 -1.58
N TYR A 57 6.54 13.88 -0.28
CA TYR A 57 7.56 14.31 0.69
C TYR A 57 7.39 13.51 1.98
N LEU A 58 8.46 13.41 2.74
CA LEU A 58 8.46 12.77 4.06
C LEU A 58 7.83 13.72 5.06
N GLU A 59 7.05 13.17 5.97
CA GLU A 59 6.53 13.89 7.12
C GLU A 59 7.69 14.24 8.08
N GLU A 60 7.59 15.39 8.76
CA GLU A 60 8.64 15.84 9.70
C GLU A 60 8.82 14.87 10.88
N GLU A 61 7.76 14.17 11.26
CA GLU A 61 7.75 13.16 12.34
C GLU A 61 7.95 11.73 11.80
N ASN A 62 8.85 11.54 10.84
CA ASN A 62 9.13 10.20 10.33
C ASN A 62 9.87 9.38 11.39
N ASN A 63 9.13 8.52 12.09
CA ASN A 63 9.72 7.59 13.04
C ASN A 63 10.58 6.55 12.31
N PRO A 64 11.79 6.27 12.82
CA PRO A 64 12.63 5.25 12.20
C PRO A 64 11.92 3.90 12.23
N VAL A 65 12.02 3.19 11.11
CA VAL A 65 11.53 1.80 11.03
C VAL A 65 12.42 0.94 11.92
N PRO A 66 11.87 0.11 12.82
CA PRO A 66 12.67 -0.75 13.70
C PRO A 66 13.57 -1.71 12.91
N ASP A 67 14.71 -2.06 13.50
CA ASP A 67 15.65 -3.03 12.92
C ASP A 67 14.95 -4.36 12.58
N GLY A 68 15.31 -4.96 11.45
CA GLY A 68 14.73 -6.21 10.97
C GLY A 68 13.32 -6.10 10.36
N THR A 69 12.71 -4.91 10.41
CA THR A 69 11.35 -4.72 9.85
C THR A 69 11.37 -4.76 8.32
N ILE A 70 12.38 -4.15 7.70
CA ILE A 70 12.51 -4.13 6.23
C ILE A 70 12.61 -5.55 5.68
N GLU A 71 13.47 -6.39 6.27
CA GLU A 71 13.65 -7.79 5.90
C GLU A 71 12.36 -8.61 6.12
N ALA A 72 11.61 -8.29 7.18
CA ALA A 72 10.32 -8.93 7.42
C ALA A 72 9.29 -8.53 6.36
N LEU A 73 9.26 -7.25 5.94
CA LEU A 73 8.38 -6.75 4.88
C LEU A 73 8.75 -7.35 3.53
N ASP A 74 10.04 -7.50 3.22
CA ASP A 74 10.51 -8.18 2.01
C ASP A 74 9.99 -9.61 1.97
N SER A 75 10.08 -10.34 3.09
CA SER A 75 9.54 -11.70 3.19
C SER A 75 8.04 -11.73 2.92
N VAL A 76 7.27 -10.80 3.51
CA VAL A 76 5.81 -10.70 3.29
C VAL A 76 5.50 -10.35 1.83
N LEU A 77 6.27 -9.45 1.22
CA LEU A 77 6.13 -9.08 -0.19
C LEU A 77 6.29 -10.29 -1.10
N LEU A 78 7.37 -11.05 -0.92
CA LEU A 78 7.68 -12.23 -1.75
C LEU A 78 6.65 -13.34 -1.55
N ASP A 79 6.22 -13.60 -0.32
CA ASP A 79 5.16 -14.56 -0.01
C ASP A 79 3.83 -14.15 -0.64
N THR A 80 3.52 -12.86 -0.66
CA THR A 80 2.30 -12.34 -1.29
C THR A 80 2.34 -12.49 -2.81
N LEU A 81 3.45 -12.14 -3.45
CA LEU A 81 3.64 -12.38 -4.89
C LEU A 81 3.45 -13.85 -5.24
N GLN A 82 4.01 -14.75 -4.43
CA GLN A 82 3.84 -16.20 -4.62
C GLN A 82 2.37 -16.63 -4.49
N ARG A 83 1.63 -16.13 -3.49
CA ARG A 83 0.20 -16.41 -3.31
C ARG A 83 -0.64 -15.89 -4.48
N HIS A 84 -0.24 -14.79 -5.09
CA HIS A 84 -0.88 -14.21 -6.28
C HIS A 84 -0.41 -14.87 -7.59
N GLN A 85 0.40 -15.94 -7.51
CA GLN A 85 0.93 -16.67 -8.66
C GLN A 85 1.83 -15.80 -9.57
N VAL A 86 2.56 -14.86 -8.98
CA VAL A 86 3.61 -14.09 -9.64
C VAL A 86 4.93 -14.78 -9.33
N PHE A 87 5.41 -15.63 -10.24
CA PHE A 87 6.63 -16.43 -10.03
C PHE A 87 7.80 -16.00 -10.89
N ASP A 88 7.49 -15.38 -12.05
CA ASP A 88 8.50 -14.96 -13.02
C ASP A 88 8.86 -13.49 -12.80
N TYR A 89 9.83 -13.24 -11.93
CA TYR A 89 10.39 -11.92 -11.69
C TYR A 89 11.88 -12.00 -11.31
N ILE A 90 12.60 -10.90 -11.58
CA ILE A 90 13.98 -10.71 -11.11
C ILE A 90 13.92 -10.36 -9.63
N THR A 91 14.67 -11.12 -8.82
CA THR A 91 14.60 -11.03 -7.35
C THR A 91 15.22 -9.76 -6.78
N PRO A 92 14.85 -9.36 -5.54
CA PRO A 92 15.46 -8.22 -4.86
C PRO A 92 16.99 -8.31 -4.76
N ALA A 93 17.52 -9.50 -4.55
CA ALA A 93 18.98 -9.69 -4.47
C ALA A 93 19.70 -9.37 -5.79
N ALA A 94 19.06 -9.66 -6.94
CA ALA A 94 19.61 -9.29 -8.24
C ALA A 94 19.45 -7.79 -8.53
N VAL A 95 18.32 -7.18 -8.09
CA VAL A 95 18.11 -5.73 -8.19
C VAL A 95 19.17 -4.97 -7.39
N ALA A 96 19.47 -5.42 -6.16
CA ALA A 96 20.46 -4.80 -5.28
C ALA A 96 21.86 -4.68 -5.93
N GLN A 97 22.25 -5.63 -6.78
CA GLN A 97 23.52 -5.53 -7.53
C GLN A 97 23.53 -4.34 -8.50
N CYS A 98 22.43 -4.07 -9.17
CA CYS A 98 22.31 -2.88 -10.03
C CYS A 98 22.19 -1.59 -9.23
N GLU A 99 21.61 -1.63 -8.03
CA GLU A 99 21.58 -0.47 -7.13
C GLU A 99 23.00 -0.02 -6.77
N GLU A 100 23.88 -0.96 -6.44
CA GLU A 100 25.30 -0.66 -6.15
C GLU A 100 26.04 -0.07 -7.36
N VAL A 101 25.80 -0.61 -8.56
CA VAL A 101 26.43 -0.10 -9.79
C VAL A 101 25.99 1.31 -10.10
N VAL A 102 24.69 1.60 -10.03
CA VAL A 102 24.15 2.93 -10.30
C VAL A 102 24.67 3.96 -9.31
N VAL A 103 24.77 3.63 -8.01
CA VAL A 103 25.37 4.52 -7.01
C VAL A 103 26.85 4.79 -7.32
N PHE A 104 27.60 3.78 -7.76
CA PHE A 104 29.02 3.94 -8.09
C PHE A 104 29.23 4.83 -9.31
N GLU A 105 28.42 4.67 -10.35
CA GLU A 105 28.49 5.51 -11.57
C GLU A 105 28.15 6.97 -11.29
N GLU A 106 27.27 7.24 -10.33
CA GLU A 106 26.82 8.57 -9.96
C GLU A 106 27.61 9.20 -8.79
N SER A 107 28.62 8.51 -8.26
CA SER A 107 29.40 8.92 -7.08
C SER A 107 30.20 10.24 -7.23
N GLY A 108 30.10 10.94 -8.33
CA GLY A 108 30.67 12.27 -8.55
C GLY A 108 29.65 13.37 -8.79
N LEU A 109 28.34 13.09 -8.75
CA LEU A 109 27.28 14.03 -9.11
C LEU A 109 26.52 14.56 -7.88
N PRO A 110 25.93 15.76 -7.97
CA PRO A 110 24.96 16.20 -6.99
C PRO A 110 23.80 15.22 -6.95
N LYS A 111 23.28 14.93 -5.75
CA LYS A 111 22.22 13.96 -5.43
C LYS A 111 21.20 13.80 -6.55
N VAL A 112 21.18 12.63 -7.17
CA VAL A 112 20.23 12.29 -8.22
C VAL A 112 18.87 12.13 -7.60
N SER A 113 17.80 12.53 -8.30
CA SER A 113 16.44 12.28 -7.83
C SER A 113 16.17 10.78 -7.80
N ALA A 114 15.37 10.33 -6.83
CA ALA A 114 14.95 8.93 -6.73
C ALA A 114 14.43 8.37 -8.06
N TRP A 115 13.72 9.19 -8.84
CA TRP A 115 13.24 8.81 -10.17
C TRP A 115 14.37 8.38 -11.12
N LYS A 116 15.40 9.24 -11.25
CA LYS A 116 16.54 8.91 -12.14
C LYS A 116 17.31 7.70 -11.65
N TYR A 117 17.49 7.60 -10.33
CA TYR A 117 18.14 6.45 -9.70
C TYR A 117 17.42 5.16 -10.03
N TRP A 118 16.14 5.03 -9.71
CA TRP A 118 15.37 3.80 -9.93
C TRP A 118 15.17 3.47 -11.41
N LEU A 119 15.05 4.49 -12.26
CA LEU A 119 15.02 4.29 -13.71
C LEU A 119 16.37 3.74 -14.21
N GLY A 120 17.49 4.23 -13.68
CA GLY A 120 18.85 3.72 -13.93
C GLY A 120 18.97 2.25 -13.51
N VAL A 121 18.50 1.88 -12.31
CA VAL A 121 18.46 0.49 -11.82
C VAL A 121 17.66 -0.41 -12.78
N GLY A 122 16.46 0.03 -13.20
CA GLY A 122 15.63 -0.72 -14.16
C GLY A 122 16.33 -0.92 -15.50
N LYS A 123 17.04 0.08 -16.00
CA LYS A 123 17.85 -0.01 -17.23
C LYS A 123 19.05 -0.94 -17.08
N CYS A 124 19.75 -0.87 -15.95
CA CYS A 124 20.87 -1.75 -15.62
C CYS A 124 20.45 -3.22 -15.65
N ILE A 125 19.33 -3.56 -14.99
CA ILE A 125 18.83 -4.94 -14.90
C ILE A 125 18.10 -5.41 -16.16
N GLN A 126 17.88 -4.53 -17.14
CA GLN A 126 17.21 -4.80 -18.42
C GLN A 126 15.80 -5.40 -18.22
N THR A 127 15.01 -4.78 -17.36
CA THR A 127 13.61 -5.14 -17.10
C THR A 127 12.66 -4.21 -17.84
N ASP A 128 11.42 -4.67 -18.11
CA ASP A 128 10.36 -3.82 -18.64
C ASP A 128 9.65 -3.06 -17.53
N PHE A 129 9.45 -3.72 -16.37
CA PHE A 129 8.79 -3.17 -15.21
C PHE A 129 9.64 -3.38 -13.94
N LEU A 130 9.73 -2.35 -13.11
CA LEU A 130 10.40 -2.42 -11.82
C LEU A 130 9.42 -2.02 -10.71
N LEU A 131 9.15 -2.95 -9.78
CA LEU A 131 8.39 -2.67 -8.56
C LEU A 131 9.34 -2.15 -7.49
N VAL A 132 9.06 -0.96 -6.97
CA VAL A 132 9.84 -0.32 -5.89
C VAL A 132 8.92 -0.03 -4.71
N PRO A 133 8.97 -0.81 -3.63
CA PRO A 133 8.22 -0.55 -2.41
C PRO A 133 9.00 0.37 -1.46
N GLN A 134 8.31 1.33 -0.84
CA GLN A 134 8.88 2.24 0.15
C GLN A 134 8.02 2.32 1.40
N VAL A 135 8.65 2.31 2.58
CA VAL A 135 8.00 2.63 3.87
C VAL A 135 8.20 4.12 4.12
N THR A 136 7.12 4.90 4.15
CA THR A 136 7.18 6.35 4.33
C THR A 136 6.67 6.81 5.69
N HIS A 137 5.99 5.94 6.44
CA HIS A 137 5.61 6.17 7.83
C HIS A 137 5.51 4.84 8.58
N TRP A 138 5.99 4.83 9.82
CA TRP A 138 5.90 3.67 10.70
C TRP A 138 5.72 4.08 12.15
N ARG A 139 4.66 3.59 12.78
CA ARG A 139 4.45 3.73 14.22
C ARG A 139 3.89 2.42 14.76
N GLU A 140 4.61 1.81 15.69
CA GLU A 140 4.13 0.61 16.37
C GLU A 140 3.07 0.97 17.41
N ARG A 141 2.14 0.06 17.67
CA ARG A 141 1.16 0.25 18.73
C ARG A 141 1.84 0.22 20.10
N VAL A 142 1.34 1.06 21.01
CA VAL A 142 1.68 0.99 22.42
C VAL A 142 0.48 0.45 23.18
N GLY A 143 0.64 -0.69 23.87
CA GLY A 143 -0.42 -1.36 24.62
C GLY A 143 -0.66 -2.81 24.17
N SER A 144 -1.85 -3.32 24.43
CA SER A 144 -2.23 -4.72 24.19
C SER A 144 -3.21 -4.87 23.00
N THR A 145 -3.58 -6.10 22.68
CA THR A 145 -4.60 -6.40 21.66
C THR A 145 -6.00 -5.93 22.06
N SER A 146 -6.25 -5.75 23.37
CA SER A 146 -7.55 -5.34 23.92
C SER A 146 -7.65 -3.88 24.27
N GLY A 147 -6.53 -3.14 24.34
CA GLY A 147 -6.51 -1.71 24.64
C GLY A 147 -5.16 -1.09 24.32
N VAL A 148 -5.16 0.08 23.71
CA VAL A 148 -3.96 0.81 23.27
C VAL A 148 -3.94 2.22 23.86
N GLU A 149 -2.72 2.71 24.13
CA GLU A 149 -2.44 4.12 24.39
C GLU A 149 -2.17 4.86 23.07
N SER A 150 -1.49 4.18 22.13
CA SER A 150 -1.24 4.67 20.79
C SER A 150 -1.45 3.54 19.77
N PRO A 151 -2.31 3.74 18.78
CA PRO A 151 -2.54 2.73 17.75
C PRO A 151 -1.36 2.63 16.78
N ALA A 152 -1.24 1.46 16.12
CA ALA A 152 -0.33 1.29 15.00
C ALA A 152 -0.73 2.18 13.83
N SER A 153 0.26 2.67 13.11
CA SER A 153 0.09 3.47 11.90
C SER A 153 1.20 3.16 10.90
N VAL A 154 0.84 2.97 9.64
CA VAL A 154 1.82 2.73 8.56
C VAL A 154 1.43 3.49 7.30
N ALA A 155 2.44 3.93 6.53
CA ALA A 155 2.27 4.37 5.16
C ALA A 155 3.30 3.66 4.27
N LEU A 156 2.80 2.98 3.25
CA LEU A 156 3.57 2.24 2.27
C LEU A 156 3.26 2.77 0.88
N ASP A 157 4.29 3.00 0.11
CA ASP A 157 4.18 3.39 -1.29
C ASP A 157 4.75 2.28 -2.19
N PHE A 158 3.98 1.89 -3.19
CA PHE A 158 4.39 0.93 -4.20
C PHE A 158 4.44 1.64 -5.54
N TYR A 159 5.62 1.66 -6.13
CA TYR A 159 5.84 2.28 -7.43
C TYR A 159 6.13 1.20 -8.46
N LEU A 160 5.28 1.11 -9.47
CA LEU A 160 5.51 0.28 -10.65
C LEU A 160 6.05 1.18 -11.78
N ILE A 161 7.33 1.03 -12.06
CA ILE A 161 8.04 1.82 -13.07
C ILE A 161 8.03 1.05 -14.40
N ASP A 162 7.41 1.62 -15.42
CA ASP A 162 7.55 1.19 -16.82
C ASP A 162 8.85 1.79 -17.35
N VAL A 163 9.90 0.97 -17.37
CA VAL A 163 11.27 1.40 -17.67
C VAL A 163 11.41 1.87 -19.13
N LYS A 164 10.72 1.18 -20.05
CA LYS A 164 10.77 1.49 -21.47
C LYS A 164 10.10 2.81 -21.83
N ASN A 165 8.92 3.07 -21.23
CA ASN A 165 8.16 4.28 -21.50
C ASN A 165 8.44 5.42 -20.51
N GLU A 166 9.33 5.18 -19.54
CA GLU A 166 9.71 6.12 -18.48
C GLU A 166 8.50 6.69 -17.74
N ARG A 167 7.56 5.83 -17.37
CA ARG A 167 6.34 6.15 -16.62
C ARG A 167 6.29 5.41 -15.32
N MET A 168 5.55 5.95 -14.37
CA MET A 168 5.39 5.38 -13.04
C MET A 168 3.92 5.37 -12.64
N THR A 169 3.48 4.24 -12.11
CA THR A 169 2.20 4.10 -11.40
C THR A 169 2.50 4.00 -9.92
N ARG A 170 1.83 4.81 -9.09
CA ARG A 170 1.93 4.78 -7.65
C ARG A 170 0.65 4.19 -7.06
N SER A 171 0.80 3.26 -6.13
CA SER A 171 -0.27 2.78 -5.26
C SER A 171 0.15 2.99 -3.82
N ARG A 172 -0.61 3.79 -3.04
CA ARG A 172 -0.30 4.13 -1.65
C ARG A 172 -1.27 3.44 -0.70
N TYR A 173 -0.72 2.80 0.29
CA TYR A 173 -1.44 2.34 1.47
C TYR A 173 -1.11 3.24 2.65
N GLU A 174 -2.13 3.72 3.32
CA GLU A 174 -1.97 4.51 4.53
C GLU A 174 -3.08 4.14 5.49
N GLU A 175 -2.73 3.68 6.67
CA GLU A 175 -3.69 3.32 7.69
C GLU A 175 -3.14 3.61 9.08
N THR A 176 -3.93 4.35 9.87
CA THR A 176 -3.84 4.40 11.32
C THR A 176 -5.01 3.62 11.85
N GLN A 177 -4.76 2.60 12.68
CA GLN A 177 -5.86 1.83 13.23
C GLN A 177 -6.66 2.68 14.21
N GLU A 178 -7.95 2.85 13.93
CA GLU A 178 -8.89 3.63 14.75
C GLU A 178 -9.88 2.73 15.46
N SER A 179 -10.44 3.20 16.60
CA SER A 179 -11.47 2.47 17.32
C SER A 179 -12.82 2.53 16.59
N LEU A 180 -13.70 1.58 16.91
CA LEU A 180 -15.07 1.52 16.34
C LEU A 180 -15.88 2.82 16.54
N ILE A 181 -15.51 3.63 17.55
CA ILE A 181 -16.25 4.84 17.92
C ILE A 181 -15.78 6.05 17.13
N GLU A 182 -14.52 6.07 16.72
CA GLU A 182 -13.89 7.22 16.06
C GLU A 182 -14.19 7.28 14.57
N ASN A 183 -14.25 6.11 13.90
CA ASN A 183 -14.47 6.08 12.47
C ASN A 183 -15.32 4.87 12.04
N LEU A 184 -16.58 5.13 11.71
CA LEU A 184 -17.52 4.08 11.27
C LEU A 184 -17.12 3.41 9.95
N LEU A 185 -16.34 4.08 9.10
CA LEU A 185 -15.83 3.53 7.84
C LEU A 185 -14.70 2.52 8.05
N GLU A 186 -13.83 2.77 9.03
CA GLU A 186 -12.74 1.89 9.44
C GLU A 186 -13.22 0.75 10.37
N ALA A 187 -14.42 0.89 10.94
CA ALA A 187 -15.06 -0.12 11.79
C ALA A 187 -15.11 -1.51 11.12
N ARG A 188 -15.23 -1.56 9.80
CA ARG A 188 -15.23 -2.84 9.06
C ARG A 188 -13.87 -3.52 9.09
N LYS A 189 -12.78 -2.78 8.93
CA LYS A 189 -11.41 -3.33 9.00
C LYS A 189 -11.11 -3.81 10.41
N PHE A 190 -11.48 -3.01 11.42
CA PHE A 190 -11.32 -3.40 12.82
C PHE A 190 -12.12 -4.67 13.15
N ALA A 191 -13.39 -4.75 12.74
CA ALA A 191 -14.22 -5.94 12.93
C ALA A 191 -13.68 -7.17 12.17
N ALA A 192 -13.17 -6.99 10.95
CA ALA A 192 -12.55 -8.07 10.16
C ALA A 192 -11.29 -8.64 10.84
N ARG A 193 -10.61 -7.84 11.66
CA ARG A 193 -9.46 -8.25 12.48
C ARG A 193 -9.89 -8.80 13.87
N GLY A 194 -11.17 -9.14 14.04
CA GLY A 194 -11.71 -9.68 15.28
C GLY A 194 -11.89 -8.67 16.41
N GLY A 195 -11.95 -7.37 16.10
CA GLY A 195 -12.08 -6.31 17.09
C GLY A 195 -10.83 -6.12 17.94
N GLN A 196 -9.67 -6.46 17.41
CA GLN A 196 -8.39 -6.40 18.11
C GLN A 196 -7.48 -5.31 17.53
N TRP A 197 -6.70 -4.71 18.42
CA TRP A 197 -5.63 -3.82 18.03
C TRP A 197 -4.45 -4.63 17.50
N VAL A 198 -4.02 -4.33 16.28
CA VAL A 198 -2.96 -5.06 15.60
C VAL A 198 -1.63 -4.30 15.62
N THR A 199 -0.56 -4.98 15.26
CA THR A 199 0.79 -4.39 15.10
C THR A 199 0.92 -3.63 13.78
N ALA A 200 1.91 -2.75 13.68
CA ALA A 200 2.25 -2.08 12.42
C ALA A 200 2.61 -3.10 11.31
N THR A 201 3.32 -4.17 11.66
CA THR A 201 3.63 -5.26 10.72
C THR A 201 2.36 -5.90 10.14
N ARG A 202 1.30 -6.07 10.95
CA ARG A 202 0.03 -6.61 10.45
C ARG A 202 -0.65 -5.64 9.50
N LEU A 203 -0.68 -4.34 9.82
CA LEU A 203 -1.21 -3.31 8.92
C LEU A 203 -0.44 -3.30 7.59
N ALA A 204 0.89 -3.36 7.66
CA ALA A 204 1.74 -3.39 6.48
C ALA A 204 1.48 -4.64 5.61
N SER A 205 1.30 -5.82 6.22
CA SER A 205 0.94 -7.04 5.50
C SER A 205 -0.39 -6.91 4.75
N ASP A 206 -1.43 -6.34 5.42
CA ASP A 206 -2.72 -6.09 4.78
C ASP A 206 -2.56 -5.08 3.61
N GLY A 207 -1.70 -4.05 3.78
CA GLY A 207 -1.38 -3.06 2.75
C GLY A 207 -0.65 -3.65 1.54
N ILE A 208 0.33 -4.52 1.77
CA ILE A 208 1.05 -5.23 0.69
C ILE A 208 0.06 -6.04 -0.15
N GLU A 209 -0.80 -6.84 0.50
CA GLU A 209 -1.83 -7.63 -0.17
C GLU A 209 -2.76 -6.76 -1.04
N GLU A 210 -3.29 -5.67 -0.45
CA GLU A 210 -4.22 -4.77 -1.13
C GLU A 210 -3.57 -4.09 -2.34
N LYS A 211 -2.32 -3.60 -2.19
CA LYS A 211 -1.69 -2.78 -3.21
C LYS A 211 -1.06 -3.58 -4.35
N LEU A 212 -0.59 -4.79 -4.08
CA LEU A 212 -0.18 -5.69 -5.17
C LEU A 212 -1.39 -6.07 -6.05
N MET A 213 -2.55 -6.39 -5.44
CA MET A 213 -3.77 -6.64 -6.23
C MET A 213 -4.19 -5.41 -7.07
N GLU A 214 -4.06 -4.18 -6.55
CA GLU A 214 -4.34 -2.96 -7.31
C GLU A 214 -3.39 -2.80 -8.51
N LEU A 215 -2.14 -3.22 -8.37
CA LEU A 215 -1.13 -3.15 -9.44
C LEU A 215 -1.20 -4.32 -10.42
N GLY A 216 -2.09 -5.27 -10.20
CA GLY A 216 -2.23 -6.47 -11.03
C GLY A 216 -1.14 -7.53 -10.77
N LEU A 217 -0.54 -7.48 -9.60
CA LEU A 217 0.56 -8.35 -9.15
C LEU A 217 0.10 -9.32 -8.06
#